data_d01b9541f679597048ee75ab8c4f465e
#
_entry.id   d01b9541f679597048ee75ab8c4f465e
#
_cell.length_a   1.000
_cell.length_b   1.000
_cell.length_c   1.000
_cell.angle_alpha   90.00
_cell.angle_beta   90.00
_cell.angle_gamma   90.00
#
_symmetry.space_group_name_H-M   'P 1'
#
loop_
_entity.id
_entity.type
_entity.pdbx_description
1 polymer ?
#
loop_
_entity_poly.entity_id
_entity_poly.type
_entity_poly.pdbx_seq_one_letter_code
_entity_poly.pdbx_strand_id
1 'polypeptide(L)'
;MVLAIITTSHTQGYLSVVTGTSSGLGKSFVEAVLASGERVVATLRKPEVLAYLKDSYTPEQLLVQQLDVVNDEQIEAAFAATKQHFGRLDVVVNNAGYGLFGEAEGLPLDEAREQVEVLFWGPVKISLKVHALCVATPSHR
;
A
#
# COMPACT_ATOMS: atom_id res chain seq x y z
N MET A 1 11.46 6.56 -1.41
CA MET A 1 10.62 7.80 -1.49
C MET A 1 9.20 7.39 -1.14
N VAL A 2 8.62 8.00 -0.11
CA VAL A 2 7.22 7.72 0.27
C VAL A 2 6.35 8.76 -0.44
N LEU A 3 5.38 8.30 -1.24
CA LEU A 3 4.37 9.15 -1.87
C LEU A 3 3.01 8.82 -1.26
N ALA A 4 2.40 9.79 -0.57
CA ALA A 4 1.04 9.67 -0.06
C ALA A 4 0.05 10.42 -0.96
N ILE A 5 -1.07 9.77 -1.28
CA ILE A 5 -2.20 10.37 -2.00
C ILE A 5 -3.37 10.42 -1.03
N ILE A 6 -3.88 11.63 -0.77
CA ILE A 6 -5.03 11.86 0.11
C ILE A 6 -6.23 12.20 -0.77
N THR A 7 -7.29 11.43 -0.66
CA THR A 7 -8.45 11.54 -1.57
C THR A 7 -9.65 12.28 -0.97
N THR A 8 -9.82 12.27 0.35
CA THR A 8 -10.96 12.93 1.02
C THR A 8 -10.63 13.30 2.48
N SER A 9 -11.38 14.27 3.02
CA SER A 9 -11.37 14.65 4.43
C SER A 9 -12.65 14.13 5.09
N HIS A 10 -12.53 13.30 6.12
CA HIS A 10 -13.66 12.75 6.85
C HIS A 10 -13.56 12.97 8.36
N THR A 11 -14.72 13.13 9.00
CA THR A 11 -14.85 13.28 10.46
C THR A 11 -14.72 11.96 11.24
N GLN A 12 -14.67 10.82 10.55
CA GLN A 12 -14.65 9.47 11.14
C GLN A 12 -13.33 8.71 10.89
N GLY A 13 -12.20 9.36 11.10
CA GLY A 13 -10.89 8.72 10.92
C GLY A 13 -10.56 8.35 9.46
N TYR A 14 -9.31 7.99 9.21
CA TYR A 14 -8.82 7.65 7.88
C TYR A 14 -8.71 6.15 7.67
N LEU A 15 -8.85 5.73 6.40
CA LEU A 15 -8.43 4.43 5.91
C LEU A 15 -7.21 4.60 5.03
N SER A 16 -6.10 4.03 5.47
CA SER A 16 -4.84 4.06 4.72
C SER A 16 -4.55 2.71 4.06
N VAL A 17 -4.16 2.71 2.80
CA VAL A 17 -3.50 1.56 2.15
C VAL A 17 -2.01 1.82 2.12
N VAL A 18 -1.21 0.89 2.64
CA VAL A 18 0.25 1.04 2.73
C VAL A 18 0.93 -0.11 1.99
N THR A 19 1.84 0.22 1.09
CA THR A 19 2.62 -0.81 0.37
C THR A 19 3.96 -1.09 1.04
N GLY A 20 4.45 -2.35 0.94
CA GLY A 20 5.76 -2.73 1.47
C GLY A 20 5.82 -2.75 3.00
N THR A 21 4.82 -3.34 3.64
CA THR A 21 4.65 -3.31 5.10
C THR A 21 5.35 -4.45 5.86
N SER A 22 6.19 -5.25 5.18
CA SER A 22 6.88 -6.38 5.80
C SER A 22 7.95 -5.97 6.81
N SER A 23 8.52 -4.78 6.69
CA SER A 23 9.62 -4.31 7.54
C SER A 23 9.77 -2.77 7.47
N GLY A 24 10.70 -2.23 8.24
CA GLY A 24 11.12 -0.83 8.18
C GLY A 24 9.98 0.16 8.34
N LEU A 25 10.03 1.26 7.59
CA LEU A 25 9.06 2.36 7.69
C LEU A 25 7.62 1.92 7.43
N GLY A 26 7.37 1.05 6.44
CA GLY A 26 6.02 0.57 6.13
C GLY A 26 5.39 -0.18 7.29
N LYS A 27 6.15 -1.06 7.95
CA LYS A 27 5.71 -1.78 9.15
C LYS A 27 5.41 -0.80 10.29
N SER A 28 6.37 0.09 10.62
CA SER A 28 6.19 1.07 11.69
C SER A 28 5.01 2.02 11.44
N PHE A 29 4.75 2.38 10.17
CA PHE A 29 3.59 3.19 9.81
C PHE A 29 2.28 2.46 10.08
N VAL A 30 2.17 1.19 9.68
CA VAL A 30 0.98 0.36 9.96
C VAL A 30 0.74 0.26 11.47
N GLU A 31 1.76 -0.03 12.25
CA GLU A 31 1.65 -0.12 13.72
C GLU A 31 1.22 1.20 14.34
N ALA A 32 1.75 2.34 13.87
CA ALA A 32 1.37 3.66 14.34
C ALA A 32 -0.09 4.03 13.99
N VAL A 33 -0.54 3.73 12.78
CA VAL A 33 -1.94 3.94 12.34
C VAL A 33 -2.90 3.12 13.20
N LEU A 34 -2.59 1.85 13.45
CA LEU A 34 -3.41 0.99 14.29
C LEU A 34 -3.43 1.46 15.75
N ALA A 35 -2.29 1.88 16.29
CA ALA A 35 -2.18 2.40 17.65
C ALA A 35 -2.97 3.71 17.85
N SER A 36 -3.17 4.51 16.80
CA SER A 36 -4.01 5.71 16.83
C SER A 36 -5.53 5.41 16.72
N GLY A 37 -5.91 4.13 16.57
CA GLY A 37 -7.30 3.72 16.40
C GLY A 37 -7.84 3.89 14.97
N GLU A 38 -6.98 4.24 14.03
CA GLU A 38 -7.32 4.37 12.61
C GLU A 38 -7.32 3.01 11.90
N ARG A 39 -7.78 2.99 10.65
CA ARG A 39 -7.89 1.76 9.85
C ARG A 39 -6.80 1.68 8.81
N VAL A 40 -6.31 0.45 8.55
CA VAL A 40 -5.24 0.24 7.57
C VAL A 40 -5.41 -1.05 6.78
N VAL A 41 -5.11 -0.97 5.50
CA VAL A 41 -4.81 -2.12 4.64
C VAL A 41 -3.30 -2.22 4.51
N ALA A 42 -2.74 -3.21 5.15
CA ALA A 42 -1.31 -3.50 5.08
C ALA A 42 -1.03 -4.44 3.90
N THR A 43 -0.24 -3.98 2.93
CA THR A 43 0.05 -4.78 1.75
C THR A 43 1.52 -5.16 1.67
N LEU A 44 1.79 -6.42 1.35
CA LEU A 44 3.12 -6.99 1.29
C LEU A 44 3.12 -8.26 0.44
N ARG A 45 4.30 -8.70 -0.01
CA ARG A 45 4.43 -9.92 -0.84
C ARG A 45 4.11 -11.21 -0.08
N LYS A 46 4.38 -11.24 1.24
CA LYS A 46 4.21 -12.40 2.13
C LYS A 46 3.35 -12.03 3.33
N PRO A 47 2.01 -12.16 3.24
CA PRO A 47 1.06 -11.75 4.28
C PRO A 47 1.28 -12.39 5.66
N GLU A 48 1.86 -13.58 5.69
CA GLU A 48 2.18 -14.31 6.93
C GLU A 48 3.14 -13.55 7.85
N VAL A 49 3.94 -12.64 7.34
CA VAL A 49 4.87 -11.80 8.13
C VAL A 49 4.13 -10.91 9.14
N LEU A 50 2.88 -10.54 8.84
CA LEU A 50 2.05 -9.70 9.71
C LEU A 50 0.98 -10.50 10.47
N ALA A 51 1.11 -11.83 10.55
CA ALA A 51 0.13 -12.67 11.24
C ALA A 51 -0.08 -12.23 12.71
N TYR A 52 0.98 -11.81 13.40
CA TYR A 52 0.91 -11.34 14.79
C TYR A 52 -0.02 -10.14 15.02
N LEU A 53 -0.24 -9.30 14.01
CA LEU A 53 -1.16 -8.16 14.12
C LEU A 53 -2.63 -8.61 14.18
N LYS A 54 -2.97 -9.75 13.57
CA LYS A 54 -4.33 -10.28 13.56
C LYS A 54 -4.79 -10.73 14.94
N ASP A 55 -3.87 -11.03 15.85
CA ASP A 55 -4.19 -11.40 17.23
C ASP A 55 -4.50 -10.16 18.09
N SER A 56 -4.06 -8.98 17.66
CA SER A 56 -4.15 -7.73 18.41
C SER A 56 -5.19 -6.75 17.86
N TYR A 57 -5.56 -6.88 16.57
CA TYR A 57 -6.44 -5.94 15.90
C TYR A 57 -7.58 -6.67 15.16
N THR A 58 -8.75 -6.05 15.17
CA THR A 58 -9.95 -6.63 14.58
C THR A 58 -9.98 -6.46 13.05
N PRO A 59 -10.77 -7.28 12.33
CA PRO A 59 -10.94 -7.10 10.88
C PRO A 59 -11.46 -5.72 10.47
N GLU A 60 -12.18 -5.02 11.35
CA GLU A 60 -12.67 -3.66 11.11
C GLU A 60 -11.56 -2.61 11.14
N GLN A 61 -10.39 -2.93 11.72
CA GLN A 61 -9.22 -2.04 11.82
C GLN A 61 -8.12 -2.42 10.84
N LEU A 62 -7.89 -3.72 10.62
CA LEU A 62 -6.77 -4.24 9.84
C LEU A 62 -7.21 -5.23 8.77
N LEU A 63 -6.87 -4.92 7.52
CA LEU A 63 -6.89 -5.88 6.42
C LEU A 63 -5.45 -6.11 5.93
N VAL A 64 -5.02 -7.38 5.89
CA VAL A 64 -3.70 -7.76 5.34
C VAL A 64 -3.90 -8.39 3.97
N GLN A 65 -3.28 -7.83 2.93
CA GLN A 65 -3.43 -8.27 1.56
C GLN A 65 -2.07 -8.57 0.90
N GLN A 66 -2.06 -9.60 0.07
CA GLN A 66 -0.91 -9.86 -0.77
C GLN A 66 -0.83 -8.81 -1.87
N LEU A 67 0.35 -8.19 -2.02
CA LEU A 67 0.62 -7.25 -3.09
C LEU A 67 2.11 -7.18 -3.38
N ASP A 68 2.46 -7.54 -4.62
CA ASP A 68 3.69 -7.11 -5.27
C ASP A 68 3.35 -5.93 -6.20
N VAL A 69 4.00 -4.79 -6.01
CA VAL A 69 3.68 -3.54 -6.72
C VAL A 69 3.98 -3.57 -8.22
N VAL A 70 4.68 -4.60 -8.69
CA VAL A 70 4.92 -4.83 -10.12
C VAL A 70 3.89 -5.77 -10.75
N ASN A 71 3.04 -6.41 -9.95
CA ASN A 71 2.04 -7.36 -10.42
C ASN A 71 0.65 -6.70 -10.52
N ASP A 72 0.19 -6.47 -11.74
CA ASP A 72 -1.06 -5.77 -12.03
C ASP A 72 -2.30 -6.49 -11.47
N GLU A 73 -2.32 -7.84 -11.51
CA GLU A 73 -3.43 -8.64 -10.99
C GLU A 73 -3.53 -8.52 -9.46
N GLN A 74 -2.38 -8.50 -8.76
CA GLN A 74 -2.35 -8.32 -7.32
C GLN A 74 -2.73 -6.90 -6.91
N ILE A 75 -2.36 -5.88 -7.69
CA ILE A 75 -2.83 -4.50 -7.49
C ILE A 75 -4.36 -4.47 -7.59
N GLU A 76 -4.94 -5.02 -8.66
CA GLU A 76 -6.39 -5.08 -8.84
C GLU A 76 -7.09 -5.80 -7.68
N ALA A 77 -6.59 -6.97 -7.29
CA ALA A 77 -7.17 -7.77 -6.22
C ALA A 77 -7.12 -7.06 -4.86
N ALA A 78 -5.99 -6.43 -4.51
CA ALA A 78 -5.83 -5.72 -3.24
C ALA A 78 -6.77 -4.52 -3.12
N PHE A 79 -6.93 -3.71 -4.18
CA PHE A 79 -7.84 -2.57 -4.17
C PHE A 79 -9.31 -3.00 -4.24
N ALA A 80 -9.64 -4.08 -4.96
CA ALA A 80 -10.99 -4.66 -4.94
C ALA A 80 -11.36 -5.17 -3.53
N ALA A 81 -10.45 -5.89 -2.87
CA ALA A 81 -10.63 -6.34 -1.49
C ALA A 81 -10.80 -5.17 -0.51
N THR A 82 -9.99 -4.10 -0.67
CA THR A 82 -10.12 -2.88 0.12
C THR A 82 -11.51 -2.26 -0.01
N LYS A 83 -12.00 -2.12 -1.24
CA LYS A 83 -13.33 -1.57 -1.52
C LYS A 83 -14.44 -2.47 -0.99
N GLN A 84 -14.33 -3.78 -1.16
CA GLN A 84 -15.32 -4.75 -0.66
C GLN A 84 -15.39 -4.74 0.86
N HIS A 85 -14.24 -4.64 1.54
CA HIS A 85 -14.15 -4.75 2.99
C HIS A 85 -14.54 -3.44 3.71
N PHE A 86 -14.04 -2.30 3.24
CA PHE A 86 -14.23 -1.01 3.91
C PHE A 86 -15.17 -0.04 3.17
N GLY A 87 -15.50 -0.29 1.92
CA GLY A 87 -16.34 0.57 1.09
C GLY A 87 -15.73 1.92 0.68
N ARG A 88 -14.53 2.24 1.19
CA ARG A 88 -13.83 3.53 0.99
C ARG A 88 -12.32 3.34 0.91
N LEU A 89 -11.64 4.42 0.56
CA LEU A 89 -10.20 4.57 0.60
C LEU A 89 -9.88 6.06 0.71
N ASP A 90 -9.06 6.46 1.67
CA ASP A 90 -8.75 7.87 1.92
C ASP A 90 -7.30 8.21 1.62
N VAL A 91 -6.38 7.34 2.01
CA VAL A 91 -4.94 7.59 1.88
C VAL A 91 -4.27 6.37 1.26
N VAL A 92 -3.39 6.59 0.30
CA VAL A 92 -2.47 5.57 -0.21
C VAL A 92 -1.04 5.99 0.04
N VAL A 93 -0.28 5.11 0.68
CA VAL A 93 1.14 5.30 0.98
C VAL A 93 1.95 4.33 0.11
N ASN A 94 2.51 4.84 -0.98
CA ASN A 94 3.46 4.11 -1.81
C ASN A 94 4.82 4.07 -1.11
N ASN A 95 5.02 3.06 -0.27
CA ASN A 95 6.23 2.88 0.53
C ASN A 95 7.09 1.71 0.04
N ALA A 96 6.52 0.74 -0.68
CA ALA A 96 7.28 -0.39 -1.21
C ALA A 96 8.48 0.07 -2.02
N GLY A 97 9.62 -0.52 -1.75
CA GLY A 97 10.85 -0.18 -2.43
C GLY A 97 12.07 -0.82 -1.77
N TYR A 98 13.16 -0.81 -2.49
CA TYR A 98 14.47 -1.27 -2.02
C TYR A 98 15.58 -0.46 -2.69
N GLY A 99 16.78 -0.50 -2.11
CA GLY A 99 17.98 0.09 -2.70
C GLY A 99 18.87 -0.97 -3.32
N LEU A 100 19.34 -0.71 -4.53
CA LEU A 100 20.41 -1.43 -5.18
C LEU A 100 21.69 -0.61 -4.99
N PHE A 101 22.72 -1.22 -4.40
CA PHE A 101 23.98 -0.55 -4.09
C PHE A 101 25.14 -1.29 -4.77
N GLY A 102 26.00 -0.55 -5.43
CA GLY A 102 27.19 -1.06 -6.09
C GLY A 102 27.87 0.00 -6.92
N GLU A 103 29.05 -0.33 -7.46
CA GLU A 103 29.72 0.48 -8.46
C GLU A 103 28.95 0.39 -9.79
N ALA A 104 28.82 1.51 -10.50
CA ALA A 104 27.99 1.60 -11.70
C ALA A 104 28.37 0.57 -12.78
N GLU A 105 29.68 0.30 -12.89
CA GLU A 105 30.23 -0.67 -13.83
C GLU A 105 29.89 -2.13 -13.50
N GLY A 106 29.59 -2.42 -12.22
CA GLY A 106 29.31 -3.75 -11.72
C GLY A 106 27.82 -4.03 -11.52
N LEU A 107 26.95 -3.03 -11.69
CA LEU A 107 25.51 -3.21 -11.50
C LEU A 107 24.87 -3.95 -12.68
N PRO A 108 24.18 -5.09 -12.43
CA PRO A 108 23.39 -5.76 -13.46
C PRO A 108 22.25 -4.86 -13.94
N LEU A 109 22.16 -4.62 -15.24
CA LEU A 109 21.15 -3.72 -15.81
C LEU A 109 19.71 -4.23 -15.64
N ASP A 110 19.52 -5.53 -15.58
CA ASP A 110 18.22 -6.15 -15.29
C ASP A 110 17.76 -5.86 -13.86
N GLU A 111 18.63 -5.99 -12.85
CA GLU A 111 18.31 -5.62 -11.47
C GLU A 111 18.03 -4.11 -11.34
N ALA A 112 18.77 -3.26 -12.06
CA ALA A 112 18.52 -1.83 -12.09
C ALA A 112 17.15 -1.50 -12.71
N ARG A 113 16.74 -2.23 -13.75
CA ARG A 113 15.41 -2.10 -14.36
C ARG A 113 14.31 -2.56 -13.40
N GLU A 114 14.48 -3.70 -12.74
CA GLU A 114 13.55 -4.18 -11.71
C GLU A 114 13.37 -3.16 -10.58
N GLN A 115 14.44 -2.50 -10.15
CA GLN A 115 14.34 -1.43 -9.17
C GLN A 115 13.46 -0.27 -9.67
N VAL A 116 13.58 0.12 -10.94
CA VAL A 116 12.74 1.16 -11.55
C VAL A 116 11.28 0.71 -11.64
N GLU A 117 11.02 -0.56 -11.98
CA GLU A 117 9.66 -1.12 -11.94
C GLU A 117 9.03 -0.97 -10.56
N VAL A 118 9.76 -1.30 -9.50
CA VAL A 118 9.25 -1.19 -8.12
C VAL A 118 9.12 0.26 -7.65
N LEU A 119 10.15 1.10 -7.89
CA LEU A 119 10.22 2.45 -7.30
C LEU A 119 9.47 3.51 -8.09
N PHE A 120 9.25 3.30 -9.37
CA PHE A 120 8.59 4.25 -10.25
C PHE A 120 7.28 3.70 -10.83
N TRP A 121 7.33 2.61 -11.59
CA TRP A 121 6.13 2.10 -12.26
C TRP A 121 5.10 1.53 -11.28
N GLY A 122 5.51 0.87 -10.20
CA GLY A 122 4.61 0.41 -9.15
C GLY A 122 3.76 1.56 -8.56
N PRO A 123 4.37 2.63 -8.03
CA PRO A 123 3.65 3.83 -7.58
C PRO A 123 2.77 4.47 -8.64
N VAL A 124 3.21 4.54 -9.91
CA VAL A 124 2.40 5.09 -11.02
C VAL A 124 1.14 4.26 -11.23
N LYS A 125 1.26 2.93 -11.37
CA LYS A 125 0.13 2.02 -11.55
C LYS A 125 -0.88 2.12 -10.40
N ILE A 126 -0.40 2.09 -9.16
CA ILE A 126 -1.22 2.24 -7.96
C ILE A 126 -1.94 3.59 -7.96
N SER A 127 -1.23 4.68 -8.27
CA SER A 127 -1.81 6.02 -8.29
C SER A 127 -2.92 6.18 -9.34
N LEU A 128 -2.72 5.62 -10.54
CA LEU A 128 -3.73 5.59 -11.59
C LEU A 128 -4.95 4.77 -11.18
N LYS A 129 -4.73 3.63 -10.50
CA LYS A 129 -5.81 2.79 -9.98
C LYS A 129 -6.65 3.53 -8.93
N VAL A 130 -6.01 4.19 -7.99
CA VAL A 130 -6.67 4.99 -6.95
C VAL A 130 -7.49 6.11 -7.58
N HIS A 131 -6.93 6.85 -8.54
CA HIS A 131 -7.64 7.90 -9.25
C HIS A 131 -8.92 7.38 -9.91
N ALA A 132 -8.84 6.25 -10.62
CA ALA A 132 -10.01 5.63 -11.27
C ALA A 132 -11.10 5.24 -10.25
N LEU A 133 -10.72 4.75 -9.06
CA LEU A 133 -11.66 4.40 -7.99
C LEU A 133 -12.33 5.64 -7.39
N CYS A 134 -11.60 6.75 -7.22
CA CYS A 134 -12.13 8.00 -6.68
C CYS A 134 -13.10 8.70 -7.65
N VAL A 135 -12.80 8.70 -8.95
CA VAL A 135 -13.66 9.30 -9.98
C VAL A 135 -14.94 8.49 -10.21
N ALA A 136 -14.86 7.15 -10.07
CA ALA A 136 -16.02 6.26 -10.23
C ALA A 136 -17.01 6.31 -9.06
N THR A 137 -16.67 6.96 -7.94
CA THR A 137 -17.56 7.14 -6.79
C THR A 137 -18.01 8.61 -6.76
N PRO A 138 -19.21 8.99 -7.29
CA PRO A 138 -19.70 10.34 -7.17
C PRO A 138 -19.80 10.70 -5.69
N SER A 139 -19.10 11.76 -5.27
CA SER A 139 -19.34 12.36 -3.97
C SER A 139 -20.79 12.80 -3.90
N HIS A 140 -21.64 12.12 -3.16
CA HIS A 140 -22.90 12.70 -2.75
C HIS A 140 -22.60 13.96 -1.92
N ARG A 141 -22.78 15.10 -2.56
CA ARG A 141 -22.88 16.39 -1.88
C ARG A 141 -24.19 16.47 -1.13
#